data_f21ba81dd634309b8b4afd5eac09fa7f
#
_entry.id   f21ba81dd634309b8b4afd5eac09fa7f
#
_cell.length_a   1.000
_cell.length_b   1.000
_cell.length_c   1.000
_cell.angle_alpha   90.00
_cell.angle_beta   90.00
_cell.angle_gamma   90.00
#
_symmetry.space_group_name_H-M   'P 1'
#
loop_
_entity.id
_entity.type
_entity.pdbx_description
1 polymer ?
#
loop_
_entity_poly.entity_id
_entity_poly.type
_entity_poly.pdbx_seq_one_letter_code
_entity_poly.pdbx_strand_id
1 'polypeptide(L)'
;LTDLENLVFEGVGEIKSDGFLVLDKLEINGKGVGNIELNLDANEIITDLNFVGNMKLVGSAEQLYLSNEGIGNIDAAELIAQNVDIISQGIGAVSVHCENELSLEVNGIGSVTYTGNPEVISEKVSGLGKINRN
;
A
#
# COMPACT_ATOMS: atom_id res chain seq x y z
N LEU A 1 -6.67 -9.26 20.07
CA LEU A 1 -7.02 -9.23 18.65
C LEU A 1 -8.26 -8.36 18.45
N THR A 2 -8.13 -7.41 17.56
CA THR A 2 -9.20 -6.47 17.23
C THR A 2 -9.78 -6.84 15.86
N ASP A 3 -11.10 -6.88 15.75
CA ASP A 3 -11.74 -7.30 14.51
C ASP A 3 -11.58 -6.28 13.39
N LEU A 4 -11.76 -4.99 13.69
CA LEU A 4 -11.68 -3.93 12.69
C LEU A 4 -11.10 -2.66 13.31
N GLU A 5 -10.13 -2.09 12.59
CA GLU A 5 -9.56 -0.80 12.95
C GLU A 5 -9.62 0.14 11.75
N ASN A 6 -9.90 1.40 12.03
CA ASN A 6 -9.86 2.47 11.05
C ASN A 6 -8.82 3.49 11.44
N LEU A 7 -7.92 3.80 10.53
CA LEU A 7 -6.93 4.85 10.70
C LEU A 7 -7.23 5.97 9.70
N VAL A 8 -7.56 7.14 10.21
CA VAL A 8 -7.83 8.30 9.37
C VAL A 8 -6.75 9.34 9.63
N PHE A 9 -6.05 9.74 8.57
CA PHE A 9 -5.02 10.77 8.64
C PHE A 9 -5.47 11.98 7.82
N GLU A 10 -5.62 13.11 8.47
CA GLU A 10 -5.98 14.37 7.81
C GLU A 10 -5.10 15.49 8.33
N GLY A 11 -4.65 16.37 7.43
CA GLY A 11 -3.84 17.51 7.78
C GLY A 11 -2.36 17.30 7.56
N VAL A 12 -1.53 17.78 8.47
CA VAL A 12 -0.08 17.72 8.36
C VAL A 12 0.49 17.02 9.60
N GLY A 13 1.37 16.05 9.40
CA GLY A 13 1.96 15.37 10.53
C GLY A 13 2.60 14.03 10.18
N GLU A 14 2.86 13.25 11.23
CA GLU A 14 3.48 11.94 11.11
C GLU A 14 2.73 10.94 11.98
N ILE A 15 2.49 9.77 11.40
CA ILE A 15 1.90 8.65 12.13
C ILE A 15 2.90 7.51 12.15
N LYS A 16 3.17 6.98 13.33
CA LYS A 16 4.10 5.88 13.51
C LYS A 16 3.54 4.93 14.55
N SER A 17 3.50 3.64 14.24
CA SER A 17 3.09 2.64 15.22
C SER A 17 4.24 2.34 16.17
N ASP A 18 3.88 2.06 17.43
CA ASP A 18 4.84 1.73 18.47
C ASP A 18 4.77 0.22 18.74
N GLY A 19 5.37 -0.54 17.83
CA GLY A 19 5.32 -1.98 17.84
C GLY A 19 4.36 -2.55 16.80
N PHE A 20 4.11 -3.85 16.88
CA PHE A 20 3.22 -4.53 15.95
C PHE A 20 1.75 -4.42 16.38
N LEU A 21 0.92 -4.10 15.40
CA LEU A 21 -0.53 -4.15 15.54
C LEU A 21 -1.03 -5.46 14.96
N VAL A 22 -1.77 -6.24 15.75
CA VAL A 22 -2.36 -7.49 15.28
C VAL A 22 -3.86 -7.27 15.13
N LEU A 23 -4.33 -7.32 13.89
CA LEU A 23 -5.69 -6.94 13.53
C LEU A 23 -6.29 -7.95 12.58
N ASP A 24 -7.61 -8.05 12.57
CA ASP A 24 -8.29 -8.81 11.53
C ASP A 24 -8.37 -7.99 10.25
N LYS A 25 -8.85 -6.76 10.35
CA LYS A 25 -8.99 -5.86 9.21
C LYS A 25 -8.54 -4.45 9.57
N LEU A 26 -7.75 -3.84 8.69
CA LEU A 26 -7.32 -2.45 8.86
C LEU A 26 -7.71 -1.63 7.65
N GLU A 27 -8.39 -0.51 7.87
CA GLU A 27 -8.66 0.48 6.84
C GLU A 27 -7.85 1.73 7.13
N ILE A 28 -7.13 2.21 6.13
CA ILE A 28 -6.33 3.43 6.23
C ILE A 28 -6.84 4.43 5.21
N ASN A 29 -7.25 5.59 5.69
CA ASN A 29 -7.66 6.72 4.85
C ASN A 29 -6.74 7.88 5.13
N GLY A 30 -6.00 8.34 4.12
CA GLY A 30 -5.03 9.42 4.28
C GLY A 30 -5.32 10.61 3.38
N LYS A 31 -5.37 11.80 3.98
CA LYS A 31 -5.49 13.08 3.28
C LYS A 31 -4.58 14.10 3.93
N GLY A 32 -3.91 14.90 3.14
CA GLY A 32 -3.04 15.95 3.66
C GLY A 32 -1.58 15.73 3.30
N VAL A 33 -0.70 16.09 4.22
CA VAL A 33 0.76 16.02 4.00
C VAL A 33 1.43 15.36 5.20
N GLY A 34 2.28 14.37 4.97
CA GLY A 34 3.01 13.77 6.07
C GLY A 34 3.61 12.42 5.77
N ASN A 35 3.94 11.70 6.84
CA ASN A 35 4.51 10.37 6.76
C ASN A 35 3.73 9.39 7.63
N ILE A 36 3.55 8.18 7.12
CA ILE A 36 2.90 7.10 7.86
C ILE A 36 3.85 5.90 7.87
N GLU A 37 4.12 5.37 9.06
CA GLU A 37 4.96 4.18 9.22
C GLU A 37 4.27 3.22 10.20
N LEU A 38 3.92 2.04 9.73
CA LEU A 38 3.18 1.07 10.52
C LEU A 38 3.83 -0.31 10.46
N ASN A 39 3.91 -0.97 11.61
CA ASN A 39 4.28 -2.38 11.74
C ASN A 39 3.02 -3.15 12.14
N LEU A 40 2.60 -4.11 11.31
CA LEU A 40 1.32 -4.76 11.55
C LEU A 40 1.22 -6.16 10.97
N ASP A 41 0.38 -6.97 11.59
CA ASP A 41 -0.07 -8.24 11.06
C ASP A 41 -1.58 -8.18 10.96
N ALA A 42 -2.11 -8.33 9.76
CA ALA A 42 -3.54 -8.26 9.53
C ALA A 42 -3.96 -9.29 8.49
N ASN A 43 -5.21 -9.71 8.54
CA ASN A 43 -5.74 -10.56 7.48
C ASN A 43 -6.04 -9.71 6.24
N GLU A 44 -6.59 -8.53 6.45
CA GLU A 44 -6.95 -7.65 5.34
C GLU A 44 -6.53 -6.20 5.64
N ILE A 45 -5.88 -5.57 4.68
CA ILE A 45 -5.48 -4.17 4.76
C ILE A 45 -6.08 -3.45 3.55
N ILE A 46 -6.83 -2.39 3.80
CA ILE A 46 -7.39 -1.53 2.76
C ILE A 46 -6.83 -0.14 2.96
N THR A 47 -6.13 0.37 1.95
CA THR A 47 -5.57 1.71 1.99
C THR A 47 -6.17 2.57 0.90
N ASP A 48 -6.58 3.77 1.27
CA ASP A 48 -7.08 4.77 0.34
C ASP A 48 -6.35 6.08 0.64
N LEU A 49 -5.44 6.44 -0.24
CA LEU A 49 -4.52 7.54 0.00
C LEU A 49 -4.70 8.65 -1.01
N ASN A 50 -4.97 9.83 -0.52
CA ASN A 50 -5.01 11.04 -1.31
C ASN A 50 -4.22 12.12 -0.55
N PHE A 51 -2.92 11.89 -0.40
CA PHE A 51 -2.08 12.81 0.34
C PHE A 51 -0.69 12.92 -0.28
N VAL A 52 0.06 13.89 0.20
CA VAL A 52 1.43 14.15 -0.24
C VAL A 52 2.39 13.68 0.85
N GLY A 53 3.27 12.75 0.52
CA GLY A 53 4.23 12.23 1.50
C GLY A 53 4.58 10.77 1.27
N ASN A 54 5.00 10.11 2.35
CA ASN A 54 5.49 8.75 2.29
C ASN A 54 4.71 7.84 3.23
N MET A 55 4.53 6.58 2.82
CA MET A 55 3.96 5.57 3.68
C MET A 55 4.86 4.33 3.66
N LYS A 56 5.10 3.76 4.84
CA LYS A 56 5.86 2.52 4.97
C LYS A 56 5.06 1.51 5.78
N LEU A 57 4.93 0.31 5.24
CA LEU A 57 4.25 -0.80 5.90
C LEU A 57 5.22 -1.97 6.05
N VAL A 58 5.24 -2.56 7.25
CA VAL A 58 6.10 -3.70 7.58
C VAL A 58 5.25 -4.74 8.31
N GLY A 59 5.44 -6.01 7.99
CA GLY A 59 4.74 -7.10 8.66
C GLY A 59 4.17 -8.12 7.70
N SER A 60 2.91 -8.49 7.90
CA SER A 60 2.25 -9.47 7.03
C SER A 60 0.76 -9.18 6.86
N ALA A 61 0.24 -9.62 5.71
CA ALA A 61 -1.19 -9.53 5.42
C ALA A 61 -1.58 -10.65 4.47
N GLU A 62 -2.81 -11.12 4.55
CA GLU A 62 -3.31 -12.06 3.55
C GLU A 62 -3.80 -11.30 2.32
N GLN A 63 -4.47 -10.16 2.53
CA GLN A 63 -5.01 -9.36 1.44
C GLN A 63 -4.63 -7.90 1.63
N LEU A 64 -4.04 -7.31 0.60
CA LEU A 64 -3.70 -5.89 0.57
C LEU A 64 -4.39 -5.22 -0.61
N TYR A 65 -5.27 -4.26 -0.31
CA TYR A 65 -5.86 -3.37 -1.30
C TYR A 65 -5.23 -1.99 -1.14
N LEU A 66 -4.66 -1.46 -2.20
CA LEU A 66 -3.96 -0.20 -2.15
C LEU A 66 -4.43 0.71 -3.28
N SER A 67 -5.00 1.85 -2.89
CA SER A 67 -5.43 2.88 -3.82
C SER A 67 -4.67 4.17 -3.53
N ASN A 68 -3.93 4.69 -4.51
CA ASN A 68 -3.11 5.87 -4.36
C ASN A 68 -3.48 6.92 -5.40
N GLU A 69 -3.95 8.08 -4.95
CA GLU A 69 -4.28 9.21 -5.82
C GLU A 69 -3.43 10.45 -5.53
N GLY A 70 -2.55 10.40 -4.54
CA GLY A 70 -1.74 11.55 -4.14
C GLY A 70 -0.38 11.61 -4.81
N ILE A 71 0.54 12.34 -4.17
CA ILE A 71 1.93 12.48 -4.62
C ILE A 71 2.84 11.95 -3.53
N GLY A 72 3.69 10.99 -3.85
CA GLY A 72 4.64 10.46 -2.88
C GLY A 72 4.98 9.00 -3.12
N ASN A 73 5.58 8.39 -2.10
CA ASN A 73 6.06 7.02 -2.20
C ASN A 73 5.34 6.13 -1.17
N ILE A 74 5.03 4.93 -1.60
CA ILE A 74 4.49 3.89 -0.72
C ILE A 74 5.47 2.73 -0.72
N ASP A 75 6.00 2.40 0.45
CA ASP A 75 6.95 1.30 0.61
C ASP A 75 6.29 0.20 1.44
N ALA A 76 5.86 -0.85 0.77
CA ALA A 76 5.31 -2.05 1.39
C ALA A 76 6.13 -3.28 1.01
N ALA A 77 7.40 -3.09 0.62
CA ALA A 77 8.27 -4.19 0.23
C ALA A 77 8.61 -5.12 1.40
N GLU A 78 8.51 -4.63 2.63
CA GLU A 78 8.73 -5.43 3.84
C GLU A 78 7.42 -5.94 4.44
N LEU A 79 6.29 -5.67 3.81
CA LEU A 79 5.00 -6.25 4.17
C LEU A 79 4.76 -7.46 3.28
N ILE A 80 4.82 -8.64 3.87
CA ILE A 80 4.62 -9.89 3.12
C ILE A 80 3.12 -10.11 2.95
N ALA A 81 2.63 -9.93 1.74
CA ALA A 81 1.22 -10.09 1.41
C ALA A 81 1.00 -11.31 0.51
N GLN A 82 -0.06 -12.04 0.75
CA GLN A 82 -0.42 -13.19 -0.09
C GLN A 82 -1.07 -12.72 -1.37
N ASN A 83 -2.06 -11.83 -1.27
CA ASN A 83 -2.75 -11.27 -2.42
C ASN A 83 -2.68 -9.75 -2.37
N VAL A 84 -2.36 -9.14 -3.50
CA VAL A 84 -2.22 -7.68 -3.58
C VAL A 84 -3.03 -7.15 -4.76
N ASP A 85 -3.79 -6.10 -4.51
CA ASP A 85 -4.55 -5.39 -5.53
C ASP A 85 -4.18 -3.90 -5.42
N ILE A 86 -3.56 -3.37 -6.46
CA ILE A 86 -3.04 -2.01 -6.47
C ILE A 86 -3.69 -1.20 -7.59
N ILE A 87 -4.20 -0.02 -7.24
CA ILE A 87 -4.63 0.99 -8.19
C ILE A 87 -3.84 2.26 -7.88
N SER A 88 -2.97 2.67 -8.79
CA SER A 88 -2.16 3.87 -8.61
C SER A 88 -2.53 4.91 -9.68
N GLN A 89 -3.11 6.01 -9.24
CA GLN A 89 -3.55 7.10 -10.10
C GLN A 89 -2.81 8.41 -9.81
N GLY A 90 -1.88 8.39 -8.88
CA GLY A 90 -1.12 9.56 -8.48
C GLY A 90 0.24 9.67 -9.13
N ILE A 91 1.14 10.39 -8.47
CA ILE A 91 2.53 10.59 -8.90
C ILE A 91 3.45 10.03 -7.82
N GLY A 92 4.33 9.10 -8.19
CA GLY A 92 5.28 8.55 -7.25
C GLY A 92 5.56 7.06 -7.47
N ALA A 93 6.18 6.43 -6.48
CA ALA A 93 6.58 5.04 -6.55
C ALA A 93 5.85 4.21 -5.48
N VAL A 94 5.48 2.99 -5.87
CA VAL A 94 4.88 2.01 -4.97
C VAL A 94 5.72 0.75 -5.01
N SER A 95 6.13 0.23 -3.86
CA SER A 95 6.88 -1.02 -3.75
C SER A 95 6.11 -1.99 -2.88
N VAL A 96 5.94 -3.23 -3.34
CA VAL A 96 5.19 -4.25 -2.62
C VAL A 96 5.89 -5.60 -2.71
N HIS A 97 5.53 -6.51 -1.80
CA HIS A 97 5.97 -7.89 -1.84
C HIS A 97 4.71 -8.78 -1.86
N CYS A 98 4.59 -9.62 -2.86
CA CYS A 98 3.42 -10.48 -3.04
C CYS A 98 3.86 -11.93 -3.26
N GLU A 99 3.20 -12.86 -2.57
CA GLU A 99 3.56 -14.28 -2.65
C GLU A 99 2.63 -15.09 -3.54
N ASN A 100 1.37 -14.72 -3.66
CA ASN A 100 0.35 -15.55 -4.31
C ASN A 100 -0.24 -14.89 -5.57
N GLU A 101 -1.14 -13.93 -5.42
CA GLU A 101 -1.79 -13.30 -6.57
C GLU A 101 -1.61 -11.79 -6.55
N LEU A 102 -1.33 -11.21 -7.72
CA LEU A 102 -1.07 -9.79 -7.86
C LEU A 102 -1.91 -9.18 -8.97
N SER A 103 -2.62 -8.11 -8.66
CA SER A 103 -3.37 -7.32 -9.63
C SER A 103 -2.90 -5.88 -9.56
N LEU A 104 -2.54 -5.33 -10.72
CA LEU A 104 -1.94 -4.00 -10.81
C LEU A 104 -2.66 -3.14 -11.84
N GLU A 105 -2.99 -1.91 -11.46
CA GLU A 105 -3.47 -0.89 -12.37
C GLU A 105 -2.73 0.41 -12.11
N VAL A 106 -2.03 0.92 -13.10
CA VAL A 106 -1.26 2.16 -12.98
C VAL A 106 -1.74 3.13 -14.04
N ASN A 107 -2.38 4.21 -13.61
CA ASN A 107 -2.96 5.23 -14.49
C ASN A 107 -2.32 6.60 -14.35
N GLY A 108 -1.33 6.73 -13.47
CA GLY A 108 -0.68 8.01 -13.19
C GLY A 108 0.72 8.12 -13.77
N ILE A 109 1.56 8.87 -13.06
CA ILE A 109 2.97 9.05 -13.40
C ILE A 109 3.80 8.43 -12.28
N GLY A 110 4.65 7.46 -12.62
CA GLY A 110 5.48 6.83 -11.61
C GLY A 110 5.69 5.35 -11.88
N SER A 111 6.01 4.61 -10.82
CA SER A 111 6.31 3.20 -10.97
C SER A 111 5.71 2.35 -9.85
N VAL A 112 5.43 1.11 -10.18
CA VAL A 112 5.11 0.08 -9.19
C VAL A 112 6.16 -1.02 -9.32
N THR A 113 6.81 -1.35 -8.22
CA THR A 113 7.82 -2.42 -8.17
C THR A 113 7.31 -3.51 -7.24
N TYR A 114 7.36 -4.75 -7.69
CA TYR A 114 6.97 -5.86 -6.85
C TYR A 114 8.08 -6.91 -6.74
N THR A 115 8.12 -7.55 -5.57
CA THR A 115 9.03 -8.65 -5.28
C THR A 115 8.23 -9.88 -4.91
N GLY A 116 8.90 -11.02 -4.79
CA GLY A 116 8.26 -12.30 -4.56
C GLY A 116 8.04 -13.05 -5.86
N ASN A 117 7.16 -14.03 -5.83
CA ASN A 117 6.87 -14.86 -7.01
C ASN A 117 5.37 -15.02 -7.21
N PRO A 118 4.63 -13.91 -7.36
CA PRO A 118 3.18 -13.98 -7.49
C PRO A 118 2.75 -14.39 -8.89
N GLU A 119 1.54 -14.90 -8.97
CA GLU A 119 0.83 -15.02 -10.24
C GLU A 119 0.21 -13.65 -10.54
N VAL A 120 0.62 -13.02 -11.62
CA VAL A 120 0.08 -11.73 -12.02
C VAL A 120 -1.20 -11.98 -12.81
N ILE A 121 -2.35 -11.71 -12.18
CA ILE A 121 -3.65 -11.99 -12.76
C ILE A 121 -4.21 -10.81 -13.57
N SER A 122 -3.74 -9.61 -13.30
CA SER A 122 -4.14 -8.41 -14.03
C SER A 122 -3.02 -7.38 -13.99
N GLU A 123 -2.71 -6.81 -15.13
CA GLU A 123 -1.70 -5.77 -15.23
C GLU A 123 -2.13 -4.76 -16.27
N LYS A 124 -2.40 -3.53 -15.82
CA LYS A 124 -2.81 -2.44 -16.70
C LYS A 124 -1.94 -1.22 -16.44
N VAL A 125 -1.38 -0.65 -17.50
CA VAL A 125 -0.63 0.59 -17.41
C VAL A 125 -1.15 1.56 -18.45
N SER A 126 -1.56 2.74 -18.00
CA SER A 126 -1.89 3.86 -18.88
C SER A 126 -1.27 5.13 -18.33
N GLY A 127 -1.06 6.14 -19.19
CA GLY A 127 -0.33 7.32 -18.80
C GLY A 127 1.18 7.08 -18.88
N LEU A 128 1.93 7.70 -17.98
CA LEU A 128 3.40 7.61 -17.93
C LEU A 128 3.88 6.69 -16.79
N GLY A 129 3.13 5.63 -16.54
CA GLY A 129 3.47 4.68 -15.50
C GLY A 129 4.35 3.55 -15.98
N LYS A 130 4.94 2.84 -15.02
CA LYS A 130 5.82 1.71 -15.28
C LYS A 130 5.67 0.67 -14.18
N ILE A 131 5.69 -0.60 -14.56
CA ILE A 131 5.67 -1.71 -13.61
C ILE A 131 6.99 -2.45 -13.72
N ASN A 132 7.65 -2.65 -12.58
CA ASN A 132 8.93 -3.35 -12.50
C ASN A 132 8.79 -4.59 -11.63
N ARG A 133 9.42 -5.67 -12.05
CA ARG A 133 9.60 -6.85 -11.23
C ARG A 133 11.04 -6.88 -10.73
N ASN A 134 11.16 -7.03 -9.45
CA ASN A 134 12.49 -7.04 -8.83
C ASN A 134 12.87 -8.44 -8.35
#